data_d6bb51bdde8378befc007a8fcb64bcdf
#
_entry.id   d6bb51bdde8378befc007a8fcb64bcdf
#
_cell.length_a   1.000
_cell.length_b   1.000
_cell.length_c   1.000
_cell.angle_alpha   90.00
_cell.angle_beta   90.00
_cell.angle_gamma   90.00
#
_symmetry.space_group_name_H-M   'P 1'
#
loop_
_entity.id
_entity.type
_entity.pdbx_description
1 polymer ?
#
loop_
_entity_poly.entity_id
_entity_poly.type
_entity_poly.pdbx_seq_one_letter_code
_entity_poly.pdbx_strand_id
1 'polypeptide(L)'
;MPAGPVNDLSHAGAVYNGATRDEPLMPDAYSNGRPRSWLRRFLGWTLRLAGAGLLIAMLLALALGWTAFGKRADGPRQARVAASPQWHDKSFVNPQPLINDSAKMLTGLFHSSPHTSPAGPLPVVRGDAARFRTPPGTGLRVTWFGHSTTLIEIDGQRVLTDPLWSERASPLPGVGPRAWYPPPLALDELPPIDAVVISHDHYDHLDQQTISAMRGERWQRTMFVVPLGIGAHLAYWGVPEARIVELDWWQQTRIGDLELTCTPARHASGRMVIDNDSKLWAGWAMRGARHRVYYSGDTGLFPAMREIGARLGPFDLTLIESGQYGRGWPDWHLGPEQAVRAHRLVRGRVMLPVHWGKLVLAYHGWTEPIERVLAAAAVSGVSVLAPRPGQSVEPEAPPARERWWPHVPWKTAAEEPIASTQTGDAGNGPAVAGEPAAPPGASP
;
A
#
# COMPACT_ATOMS: atom_id res chain seq x y z
N MET A 1 -18.90 68.17 -31.70
CA MET A 1 -19.11 69.61 -32.03
C MET A 1 -19.11 70.46 -30.77
N PRO A 2 -18.44 71.62 -30.70
CA PRO A 2 -17.44 72.23 -31.56
C PRO A 2 -16.14 72.50 -30.78
N ALA A 3 -15.05 72.55 -31.40
CA ALA A 3 -14.31 73.62 -32.09
C ALA A 3 -13.31 74.36 -31.21
N GLY A 4 -12.05 74.36 -31.67
CA GLY A 4 -10.91 75.14 -31.21
C GLY A 4 -11.06 76.68 -31.34
N PRO A 5 -10.11 77.55 -31.50
CA PRO A 5 -8.93 77.55 -32.35
C PRO A 5 -7.62 78.13 -31.69
N VAL A 6 -6.42 77.95 -32.25
CA VAL A 6 -5.54 78.69 -33.16
C VAL A 6 -5.04 80.08 -32.66
N ASN A 7 -3.77 80.25 -32.69
CA ASN A 7 -2.94 81.37 -33.21
C ASN A 7 -1.67 81.58 -32.35
N ASP A 8 -0.53 81.55 -32.83
CA ASP A 8 0.28 82.10 -33.92
C ASP A 8 1.09 83.34 -33.50
N LEU A 9 2.28 83.46 -34.12
CA LEU A 9 3.18 84.59 -34.31
C LEU A 9 4.26 84.77 -33.22
N SER A 10 5.49 84.56 -33.52
CA SER A 10 6.44 85.09 -34.50
C SER A 10 7.40 86.11 -33.89
N HIS A 11 8.57 86.05 -34.32
CA HIS A 11 9.64 87.04 -34.58
C HIS A 11 10.87 87.09 -33.65
N ALA A 12 11.92 86.85 -34.30
CA ALA A 12 13.14 87.60 -34.63
C ALA A 12 14.25 87.54 -33.56
N GLY A 13 15.35 86.95 -33.78
CA GLY A 13 16.44 87.45 -34.64
C GLY A 13 17.47 88.20 -33.84
N ALA A 14 18.61 87.65 -33.63
CA ALA A 14 19.90 88.42 -33.61
C ALA A 14 21.09 87.41 -33.60
N VAL A 15 21.89 87.66 -34.61
CA VAL A 15 23.26 87.12 -34.84
C VAL A 15 24.21 87.75 -33.83
N TYR A 16 25.12 86.95 -33.20
CA TYR A 16 26.46 87.39 -32.92
C TYR A 16 27.47 86.29 -32.93
N ASN A 17 28.54 86.52 -33.63
CA ASN A 17 29.74 85.75 -33.85
C ASN A 17 30.53 85.51 -32.57
N GLY A 18 31.27 84.39 -32.53
CA GLY A 18 32.65 84.46 -32.13
C GLY A 18 33.12 83.49 -31.05
N ALA A 19 34.12 82.82 -31.50
CA ALA A 19 35.23 82.28 -30.70
C ALA A 19 35.22 80.77 -30.41
N THR A 20 35.99 80.14 -31.21
CA THR A 20 36.63 78.82 -30.99
C THR A 20 37.25 78.66 -29.60
N ARG A 21 36.88 77.63 -28.90
CA ARG A 21 37.81 76.99 -27.94
C ARG A 21 37.71 75.48 -28.18
N ASP A 22 38.85 74.95 -28.59
CA ASP A 22 39.15 73.53 -28.60
C ASP A 22 39.10 73.00 -27.17
N GLU A 23 38.10 72.19 -26.87
CA GLU A 23 38.10 71.29 -25.72
C GLU A 23 38.41 69.85 -26.20
N PRO A 24 39.33 69.16 -25.54
CA PRO A 24 39.70 67.80 -25.94
C PRO A 24 38.54 66.83 -25.68
N LEU A 25 38.24 66.09 -26.73
CA LEU A 25 37.31 64.89 -26.62
C LEU A 25 37.85 63.93 -25.59
N MET A 26 37.14 63.83 -24.50
CA MET A 26 37.33 62.76 -23.57
C MET A 26 36.97 61.44 -24.25
N PRO A 27 37.76 60.39 -24.14
CA PRO A 27 37.41 59.11 -24.71
C PRO A 27 36.24 58.48 -23.92
N ASP A 28 35.19 58.07 -24.63
CA ASP A 28 34.11 57.24 -24.11
C ASP A 28 34.69 55.97 -23.49
N ALA A 29 34.89 55.98 -22.18
CA ALA A 29 35.25 54.83 -21.40
C ALA A 29 33.98 54.18 -20.85
N TYR A 30 33.93 52.91 -21.10
CA TYR A 30 32.99 51.92 -20.54
C TYR A 30 31.74 51.59 -21.35
N SER A 31 31.95 50.92 -22.48
CA SER A 31 31.03 49.87 -22.88
C SER A 31 31.36 48.59 -22.09
N ASN A 32 30.88 48.50 -20.87
CA ASN A 32 30.91 47.28 -20.09
C ASN A 32 29.84 46.30 -20.62
N GLY A 33 30.08 45.80 -21.81
CA GLY A 33 29.35 44.71 -22.36
C GLY A 33 30.17 43.44 -22.36
N ARG A 34 30.10 42.62 -21.30
CA ARG A 34 30.19 41.14 -21.36
C ARG A 34 30.52 40.44 -20.03
N PRO A 35 29.61 40.36 -19.06
CA PRO A 35 29.69 39.18 -18.18
C PRO A 35 28.58 38.15 -18.43
N ARG A 36 27.64 38.39 -19.39
CA ARG A 36 26.47 37.50 -19.55
C ARG A 36 26.71 36.24 -20.39
N SER A 37 27.74 36.15 -21.19
CA SER A 37 27.97 34.98 -22.06
C SER A 37 28.63 33.80 -21.35
N TRP A 38 29.56 34.03 -20.45
CA TRP A 38 30.19 32.95 -19.67
C TRP A 38 29.25 32.37 -18.64
N LEU A 39 28.42 33.20 -17.99
CA LEU A 39 27.41 32.76 -17.03
C LEU A 39 26.35 31.86 -17.72
N ARG A 40 25.88 32.24 -18.91
CA ARG A 40 24.98 31.39 -19.72
C ARG A 40 25.64 30.08 -20.15
N ARG A 41 26.90 30.09 -20.52
CA ARG A 41 27.66 28.87 -20.83
C ARG A 41 27.89 28.02 -19.61
N PHE A 42 28.26 28.60 -18.49
CA PHE A 42 28.42 27.91 -17.21
C PHE A 42 27.09 27.27 -16.76
N LEU A 43 26.00 28.03 -16.76
CA LEU A 43 24.67 27.53 -16.45
C LEU A 43 24.24 26.42 -17.43
N GLY A 44 24.52 26.56 -18.71
CA GLY A 44 24.25 25.54 -19.70
C GLY A 44 25.06 24.24 -19.46
N TRP A 45 26.33 24.36 -19.05
CA TRP A 45 27.16 23.21 -18.68
C TRP A 45 26.67 22.54 -17.38
N THR A 46 26.34 23.31 -16.34
CA THR A 46 25.81 22.76 -15.08
C THR A 46 24.49 22.03 -15.30
N LEU A 47 23.57 22.58 -16.11
CA LEU A 47 22.31 21.90 -16.46
C LEU A 47 22.55 20.62 -17.27
N ARG A 48 23.50 20.59 -18.19
CA ARG A 48 23.85 19.37 -18.95
C ARG A 48 24.47 18.31 -18.05
N LEU A 49 25.38 18.69 -17.15
CA LEU A 49 25.98 17.77 -16.18
C LEU A 49 24.92 17.23 -15.19
N ALA A 50 24.02 18.08 -14.71
CA ALA A 50 22.91 17.66 -13.87
C ALA A 50 21.97 16.72 -14.62
N GLY A 51 21.63 17.02 -15.88
CA GLY A 51 20.83 16.16 -16.75
C GLY A 51 21.50 14.81 -17.03
N ALA A 52 22.79 14.79 -17.31
CA ALA A 52 23.57 13.57 -17.50
C ALA A 52 23.65 12.74 -16.20
N GLY A 53 23.88 13.39 -15.06
CA GLY A 53 23.86 12.74 -13.75
C GLY A 53 22.50 12.11 -13.42
N LEU A 54 21.41 12.82 -13.69
CA LEU A 54 20.05 12.30 -13.52
C LEU A 54 19.77 11.10 -14.44
N LEU A 55 20.18 11.17 -15.70
CA LEU A 55 20.04 10.07 -16.65
C LEU A 55 20.84 8.84 -16.19
N ILE A 56 22.09 9.01 -15.76
CA ILE A 56 22.91 7.92 -15.22
C ILE A 56 22.24 7.32 -13.97
N ALA A 57 21.77 8.14 -13.04
CA ALA A 57 21.07 7.68 -11.85
C ALA A 57 19.79 6.89 -12.21
N MET A 58 19.03 7.36 -13.19
CA MET A 58 17.84 6.66 -13.68
C MET A 58 18.20 5.32 -14.33
N LEU A 59 19.24 5.26 -15.17
CA LEU A 59 19.70 4.01 -15.80
C LEU A 59 20.21 3.00 -14.77
N LEU A 60 20.94 3.47 -13.75
CA LEU A 60 21.39 2.64 -12.65
C LEU A 60 20.20 2.12 -11.83
N ALA A 61 19.22 2.97 -11.53
CA ALA A 61 18.00 2.55 -10.84
C ALA A 61 17.24 1.49 -11.65
N LEU A 62 17.07 1.67 -12.95
CA LEU A 62 16.46 0.68 -13.83
C LEU A 62 17.27 -0.63 -13.85
N ALA A 63 18.57 -0.57 -13.94
CA ALA A 63 19.43 -1.76 -13.96
C ALA A 63 19.38 -2.53 -12.64
N LEU A 64 19.45 -1.84 -11.50
CA LEU A 64 19.40 -2.44 -10.16
C LEU A 64 18.02 -2.97 -9.80
N GLY A 65 16.95 -2.28 -10.22
CA GLY A 65 15.57 -2.65 -9.95
C GLY A 65 14.97 -3.63 -10.97
N TRP A 66 15.68 -3.94 -12.06
CA TRP A 66 15.12 -4.67 -13.20
C TRP A 66 14.39 -5.96 -12.82
N THR A 67 15.04 -6.78 -11.99
CA THR A 67 14.45 -8.04 -11.53
C THR A 67 13.23 -7.78 -10.64
N ALA A 68 13.31 -6.80 -9.74
CA ALA A 68 12.23 -6.51 -8.80
C ALA A 68 10.99 -5.90 -9.48
N PHE A 69 11.13 -5.27 -10.64
CA PHE A 69 9.97 -4.81 -11.42
C PHE A 69 9.12 -5.99 -11.92
N GLY A 70 9.72 -7.18 -12.06
CA GLY A 70 9.00 -8.39 -12.45
C GLY A 70 8.68 -8.45 -13.94
N LYS A 71 7.58 -9.14 -14.29
CA LYS A 71 7.18 -9.39 -15.67
C LYS A 71 5.67 -9.23 -15.85
N ARG A 72 5.25 -8.74 -17.01
CA ARG A 72 3.84 -8.81 -17.44
C ARG A 72 3.47 -10.24 -17.86
N ALA A 73 2.20 -10.56 -17.74
CA ALA A 73 1.65 -11.78 -18.32
C ALA A 73 1.83 -11.78 -19.84
N ASP A 74 2.13 -12.94 -20.41
CA ASP A 74 2.20 -13.19 -21.83
C ASP A 74 1.55 -14.55 -22.20
N GLY A 75 1.41 -14.83 -23.48
CA GLY A 75 0.91 -16.10 -23.99
C GLY A 75 -0.38 -16.58 -23.32
N PRO A 76 -0.47 -17.87 -22.92
CA PRO A 76 -1.67 -18.43 -22.28
C PRO A 76 -2.07 -17.72 -20.99
N ARG A 77 -1.10 -17.20 -20.21
CA ARG A 77 -1.39 -16.43 -18.99
C ARG A 77 -2.10 -15.14 -19.33
N GLN A 78 -1.63 -14.39 -20.33
CA GLN A 78 -2.30 -13.18 -20.78
C GLN A 78 -3.70 -13.46 -21.36
N ALA A 79 -3.91 -14.59 -22.02
CA ALA A 79 -5.24 -14.98 -22.51
C ALA A 79 -6.21 -15.19 -21.32
N ARG A 80 -5.75 -15.80 -20.23
CA ARG A 80 -6.56 -15.95 -19.00
C ARG A 80 -6.87 -14.60 -18.35
N VAL A 81 -5.90 -13.71 -18.27
CA VAL A 81 -6.08 -12.32 -17.78
C VAL A 81 -7.15 -11.61 -18.61
N ALA A 82 -7.04 -11.68 -19.94
CA ALA A 82 -7.97 -11.01 -20.85
C ALA A 82 -9.39 -11.61 -20.84
N ALA A 83 -9.57 -12.83 -20.35
CA ALA A 83 -10.87 -13.47 -20.21
C ALA A 83 -11.59 -13.10 -18.89
N SER A 84 -10.92 -12.40 -17.98
CA SER A 84 -11.52 -11.96 -16.73
C SER A 84 -12.62 -10.91 -16.98
N PRO A 85 -13.78 -11.01 -16.30
CA PRO A 85 -14.81 -9.96 -16.34
C PRO A 85 -14.36 -8.59 -15.83
N GLN A 86 -13.26 -8.55 -15.06
CA GLN A 86 -12.68 -7.30 -14.54
C GLN A 86 -11.65 -6.66 -15.49
N TRP A 87 -11.31 -7.33 -16.59
CA TRP A 87 -10.30 -6.86 -17.55
C TRP A 87 -10.94 -6.00 -18.64
N HIS A 88 -10.61 -4.72 -18.69
CA HIS A 88 -11.09 -3.76 -19.69
C HIS A 88 -9.93 -2.88 -20.17
N ASP A 89 -9.89 -2.57 -21.46
CA ASP A 89 -8.92 -1.63 -22.04
C ASP A 89 -7.45 -1.87 -21.61
N LYS A 90 -7.05 -3.14 -21.53
CA LYS A 90 -5.69 -3.61 -21.16
C LYS A 90 -5.32 -3.40 -19.68
N SER A 91 -6.30 -3.21 -18.81
CA SER A 91 -6.11 -3.14 -17.36
C SER A 91 -7.28 -3.80 -16.61
N PHE A 92 -7.03 -4.20 -15.37
CA PHE A 92 -8.11 -4.54 -14.45
C PHE A 92 -8.78 -3.26 -13.93
N VAL A 93 -10.07 -3.32 -13.69
CA VAL A 93 -10.85 -2.18 -13.21
C VAL A 93 -11.64 -2.56 -11.96
N ASN A 94 -11.75 -1.61 -11.04
CA ASN A 94 -12.62 -1.75 -9.89
C ASN A 94 -14.09 -1.52 -10.30
N PRO A 95 -15.04 -2.30 -9.78
CA PRO A 95 -16.47 -2.01 -9.94
C PRO A 95 -16.86 -0.61 -9.41
N GLN A 96 -16.19 -0.14 -8.35
CA GLN A 96 -16.26 1.22 -7.85
C GLN A 96 -14.92 1.92 -8.09
N PRO A 97 -14.89 3.08 -8.76
CA PRO A 97 -13.65 3.79 -9.03
C PRO A 97 -12.87 4.14 -7.75
N LEU A 98 -11.54 4.16 -7.87
CA LEU A 98 -10.67 4.74 -6.86
C LEU A 98 -10.57 6.25 -7.12
N ILE A 99 -10.94 7.06 -6.12
CA ILE A 99 -10.84 8.51 -6.21
C ILE A 99 -9.65 8.98 -5.37
N ASN A 100 -8.77 9.73 -6.01
CA ASN A 100 -7.62 10.36 -5.39
C ASN A 100 -7.82 11.86 -5.30
N ASP A 101 -7.42 12.45 -4.18
CA ASP A 101 -7.36 13.88 -3.98
C ASP A 101 -5.89 14.32 -3.94
N SER A 102 -5.36 14.69 -5.09
CA SER A 102 -3.94 15.08 -5.23
C SER A 102 -3.56 16.28 -4.36
N ALA A 103 -4.50 17.20 -4.10
CA ALA A 103 -4.25 18.34 -3.22
C ALA A 103 -4.08 17.88 -1.76
N LYS A 104 -4.91 16.96 -1.29
CA LYS A 104 -4.76 16.38 0.05
C LYS A 104 -3.55 15.47 0.15
N MET A 105 -3.17 14.75 -0.91
CA MET A 105 -1.92 14.00 -0.96
C MET A 105 -0.71 14.93 -0.79
N LEU A 106 -0.67 16.03 -1.54
CA LEU A 106 0.42 16.99 -1.47
C LEU A 106 0.46 17.71 -0.10
N THR A 107 -0.67 18.16 0.41
CA THR A 107 -0.74 18.81 1.73
C THR A 107 -0.40 17.85 2.87
N GLY A 108 -0.71 16.55 2.74
CA GLY A 108 -0.34 15.51 3.68
C GLY A 108 1.16 15.40 3.91
N LEU A 109 1.99 15.62 2.88
CA LEU A 109 3.45 15.65 3.02
C LEU A 109 3.93 16.71 4.02
N PHE A 110 3.24 17.86 4.08
CA PHE A 110 3.60 18.96 4.99
C PHE A 110 2.91 18.89 6.34
N HIS A 111 1.92 18.01 6.51
CA HIS A 111 1.13 17.85 7.73
C HIS A 111 1.24 16.43 8.29
N SER A 112 2.33 15.73 7.98
CA SER A 112 2.60 14.40 8.54
C SER A 112 2.71 14.47 10.07
N SER A 113 2.22 13.43 10.74
CA SER A 113 2.42 13.27 12.17
C SER A 113 3.92 13.23 12.50
N PRO A 114 4.39 13.86 13.59
CA PRO A 114 5.75 13.68 14.07
C PRO A 114 6.01 12.25 14.58
N HIS A 115 4.97 11.44 14.69
CA HIS A 115 4.98 10.06 15.19
C HIS A 115 4.67 9.04 14.08
N THR A 116 5.08 9.27 12.82
CA THR A 116 4.88 8.30 11.73
C THR A 116 5.67 7.01 11.91
N SER A 117 6.71 7.02 12.74
CA SER A 117 7.56 5.87 13.05
C SER A 117 7.83 5.78 14.55
N PRO A 118 8.19 4.58 15.08
CA PRO A 118 8.56 4.44 16.49
C PRO A 118 9.85 5.19 16.84
N ALA A 119 9.88 5.81 18.02
CA ALA A 119 11.06 6.53 18.51
C ALA A 119 12.18 5.58 19.02
N GLY A 120 11.90 4.30 19.18
CA GLY A 120 12.84 3.31 19.69
C GLY A 120 12.46 1.88 19.28
N PRO A 121 13.25 0.89 19.71
CA PRO A 121 13.00 -0.52 19.39
C PRO A 121 11.62 -0.99 19.86
N LEU A 122 10.95 -1.77 19.01
CA LEU A 122 9.67 -2.37 19.37
C LEU A 122 9.85 -3.72 20.08
N PRO A 123 8.91 -4.13 20.94
CA PRO A 123 8.96 -5.39 21.68
C PRO A 123 8.60 -6.57 20.77
N VAL A 124 9.50 -6.92 19.86
CA VAL A 124 9.35 -8.05 18.95
C VAL A 124 9.55 -9.36 19.72
N VAL A 125 8.61 -10.29 19.60
CA VAL A 125 8.74 -11.65 20.12
C VAL A 125 9.55 -12.44 19.11
N ARG A 126 10.84 -12.63 19.39
CA ARG A 126 11.70 -13.47 18.53
C ARG A 126 11.16 -14.91 18.52
N GLY A 127 10.99 -15.41 17.30
CA GLY A 127 10.37 -16.71 17.11
C GLY A 127 11.22 -17.83 17.66
N ASP A 128 10.59 -18.74 18.40
CA ASP A 128 11.08 -20.09 18.61
C ASP A 128 10.40 -20.99 17.57
N ALA A 129 11.18 -21.50 16.61
CA ALA A 129 10.68 -22.44 15.61
C ALA A 129 10.09 -23.72 16.26
N ALA A 130 10.49 -24.05 17.49
CA ALA A 130 9.97 -25.20 18.22
C ALA A 130 8.46 -25.09 18.50
N ARG A 131 7.91 -23.89 18.65
CA ARG A 131 6.45 -23.69 18.87
C ARG A 131 5.59 -24.31 17.76
N PHE A 132 6.10 -24.35 16.53
CA PHE A 132 5.38 -24.88 15.38
C PHE A 132 5.43 -26.40 15.26
N ARG A 133 6.16 -27.08 16.16
CA ARG A 133 6.15 -28.55 16.27
C ARG A 133 4.87 -29.05 16.94
N THR A 134 4.27 -28.22 17.79
CA THR A 134 3.00 -28.53 18.45
C THR A 134 1.87 -27.86 17.68
N PRO A 135 0.92 -28.61 17.13
CA PRO A 135 -0.28 -28.06 16.53
C PRO A 135 -1.04 -27.15 17.50
N PRO A 136 -1.79 -26.16 16.99
CA PRO A 136 -2.66 -25.34 17.83
C PRO A 136 -3.69 -26.21 18.55
N GLY A 137 -3.93 -25.95 19.85
CA GLY A 137 -4.86 -26.72 20.67
C GLY A 137 -6.31 -26.60 20.20
N THR A 138 -6.69 -25.44 19.69
CA THR A 138 -8.02 -25.17 19.10
C THR A 138 -8.12 -25.62 17.65
N GLY A 139 -6.98 -25.79 16.94
CA GLY A 139 -6.92 -26.06 15.50
C GLY A 139 -6.67 -24.81 14.65
N LEU A 140 -6.75 -23.60 15.26
CA LEU A 140 -6.47 -22.34 14.58
C LEU A 140 -5.50 -21.48 15.39
N ARG A 141 -4.36 -21.13 14.79
CA ARG A 141 -3.37 -20.22 15.35
C ARG A 141 -2.89 -19.24 14.28
N VAL A 142 -2.72 -17.99 14.65
CA VAL A 142 -2.09 -16.98 13.80
C VAL A 142 -0.85 -16.41 14.47
N THR A 143 0.23 -16.28 13.70
CA THR A 143 1.46 -15.57 14.09
C THR A 143 1.62 -14.37 13.19
N TRP A 144 1.58 -13.16 13.77
CA TRP A 144 1.73 -11.93 13.01
C TRP A 144 3.19 -11.48 12.97
N PHE A 145 3.76 -11.33 11.80
CA PHE A 145 5.15 -10.89 11.60
C PHE A 145 5.28 -9.37 11.38
N GLY A 146 4.16 -8.65 11.47
CA GLY A 146 4.06 -7.24 11.16
C GLY A 146 3.55 -6.98 9.76
N HIS A 147 2.99 -5.78 9.51
CA HIS A 147 2.36 -5.40 8.26
C HIS A 147 1.24 -6.40 7.89
N SER A 148 1.24 -6.91 6.67
CA SER A 148 0.27 -7.90 6.18
C SER A 148 0.81 -9.34 6.19
N THR A 149 2.00 -9.55 6.75
CA THR A 149 2.63 -10.87 6.81
C THR A 149 2.15 -11.65 8.03
N THR A 150 1.47 -12.77 7.81
CA THR A 150 1.03 -13.69 8.87
C THR A 150 1.26 -15.13 8.49
N LEU A 151 1.56 -15.98 9.49
CA LEU A 151 1.47 -17.43 9.37
C LEU A 151 0.17 -17.88 10.04
N ILE A 152 -0.69 -18.52 9.28
CA ILE A 152 -1.96 -19.07 9.72
C ILE A 152 -1.83 -20.60 9.74
N GLU A 153 -2.03 -21.21 10.91
CA GLU A 153 -2.15 -22.65 11.06
C GLU A 153 -3.64 -22.95 11.24
N ILE A 154 -4.23 -23.60 10.27
CA ILE A 154 -5.67 -23.87 10.19
C ILE A 154 -5.90 -25.36 9.90
N ASP A 155 -6.46 -26.08 10.87
CA ASP A 155 -6.87 -27.48 10.76
C ASP A 155 -5.77 -28.39 10.16
N GLY A 156 -4.53 -28.17 10.59
CA GLY A 156 -3.36 -28.96 10.13
C GLY A 156 -2.65 -28.43 8.88
N GLN A 157 -3.19 -27.42 8.22
CA GLN A 157 -2.55 -26.73 7.07
C GLN A 157 -1.91 -25.42 7.51
N ARG A 158 -0.90 -24.94 6.77
CA ARG A 158 -0.18 -23.68 7.03
C ARG A 158 -0.19 -22.76 5.83
N VAL A 159 -0.71 -21.56 6.03
CA VAL A 159 -0.78 -20.52 5.01
C VAL A 159 0.04 -19.31 5.45
N LEU A 160 0.89 -18.82 4.53
CA LEU A 160 1.64 -17.58 4.72
C LEU A 160 1.03 -16.49 3.85
N THR A 161 0.65 -15.35 4.45
CA THR A 161 0.10 -14.21 3.72
C THR A 161 1.19 -13.18 3.42
N ASP A 162 1.21 -12.65 2.20
CA ASP A 162 2.05 -11.53 1.73
C ASP A 162 3.43 -11.46 2.41
N PRO A 163 4.32 -12.44 2.16
CA PRO A 163 5.57 -12.59 2.89
C PRO A 163 6.57 -11.49 2.56
N LEU A 164 6.92 -10.67 3.56
CA LEU A 164 7.87 -9.57 3.49
C LEU A 164 9.01 -9.78 4.47
N TRP A 165 10.12 -10.38 4.00
CA TRP A 165 11.35 -10.59 4.77
C TRP A 165 12.46 -9.60 4.43
N SER A 166 12.34 -8.85 3.32
CA SER A 166 13.29 -7.79 2.96
C SER A 166 13.29 -6.64 3.96
N GLU A 167 14.43 -5.99 4.08
CA GLU A 167 14.59 -4.79 4.91
C GLU A 167 13.72 -3.62 4.41
N ARG A 168 13.45 -3.57 3.09
CA ARG A 168 12.70 -2.49 2.46
C ARG A 168 11.66 -3.01 1.48
N ALA A 169 10.50 -2.36 1.50
CA ALA A 169 9.47 -2.52 0.50
C ALA A 169 9.82 -1.64 -0.72
N SER A 170 10.70 -2.12 -1.60
CA SER A 170 11.22 -1.32 -2.70
C SER A 170 11.87 -2.18 -3.78
N PRO A 171 11.85 -1.75 -5.05
CA PRO A 171 12.64 -2.37 -6.11
C PRO A 171 14.14 -2.06 -6.00
N LEU A 172 14.51 -1.01 -5.27
CA LEU A 172 15.89 -0.50 -5.24
C LEU A 172 16.55 -0.77 -3.89
N PRO A 173 17.79 -1.26 -3.89
CA PRO A 173 18.58 -1.40 -2.66
C PRO A 173 18.76 -0.05 -1.96
N GLY A 174 18.57 -0.01 -0.66
CA GLY A 174 18.82 1.18 0.16
C GLY A 174 17.80 2.31 0.06
N VAL A 175 16.82 2.23 -0.85
CA VAL A 175 15.79 3.26 -1.08
C VAL A 175 14.41 2.70 -0.74
N GLY A 176 13.47 3.57 -0.38
CA GLY A 176 12.08 3.22 -0.08
C GLY A 176 11.81 2.88 1.39
N PRO A 177 10.56 2.55 1.74
CA PRO A 177 10.13 2.29 3.10
C PRO A 177 10.94 1.18 3.76
N ARG A 178 11.48 1.47 4.94
CA ARG A 178 12.31 0.54 5.72
C ARG A 178 11.50 -0.08 6.85
N ALA A 179 11.63 -1.40 7.01
CA ALA A 179 11.07 -2.10 8.16
C ALA A 179 11.72 -1.64 9.46
N TRP A 180 10.92 -1.41 10.49
CA TRP A 180 11.40 -0.92 11.80
C TRP A 180 12.14 -1.98 12.61
N TYR A 181 11.94 -3.24 12.27
CA TYR A 181 12.60 -4.39 12.90
C TYR A 181 12.82 -5.49 11.86
N PRO A 182 13.86 -6.32 12.05
CA PRO A 182 14.06 -7.50 11.22
C PRO A 182 12.92 -8.51 11.44
N PRO A 183 12.67 -9.42 10.49
CA PRO A 183 11.68 -10.45 10.67
C PRO A 183 11.83 -11.17 12.02
N PRO A 184 10.73 -11.37 12.76
CA PRO A 184 10.78 -12.05 14.08
C PRO A 184 11.33 -13.47 14.05
N LEU A 185 11.24 -14.14 12.91
CA LEU A 185 11.76 -15.48 12.64
C LEU A 185 12.41 -15.45 11.25
N ALA A 186 13.54 -16.10 11.08
CA ALA A 186 14.18 -16.21 9.78
C ALA A 186 13.32 -17.06 8.84
N LEU A 187 13.41 -16.78 7.53
CA LEU A 187 12.58 -17.45 6.54
C LEU A 187 12.80 -18.97 6.50
N ASP A 188 14.04 -19.41 6.70
CA ASP A 188 14.44 -20.80 6.74
C ASP A 188 14.12 -21.50 8.08
N GLU A 189 13.75 -20.75 9.11
CA GLU A 189 13.27 -21.27 10.40
C GLU A 189 11.74 -21.48 10.43
N LEU A 190 11.00 -20.98 9.43
CA LEU A 190 9.56 -21.22 9.33
C LEU A 190 9.28 -22.74 9.25
N PRO A 191 8.14 -23.21 9.78
CA PRO A 191 7.71 -24.58 9.55
C PRO A 191 7.43 -24.83 8.05
N PRO A 192 7.28 -26.09 7.60
CA PRO A 192 6.77 -26.36 6.26
C PRO A 192 5.47 -25.59 6.01
N ILE A 193 5.39 -24.91 4.87
CA ILE A 193 4.26 -24.09 4.45
C ILE A 193 3.55 -24.78 3.29
N ASP A 194 2.23 -24.95 3.40
CA ASP A 194 1.43 -25.60 2.36
C ASP A 194 1.09 -24.60 1.25
N ALA A 195 0.70 -23.39 1.62
CA ALA A 195 0.37 -22.33 0.65
C ALA A 195 0.93 -20.96 1.06
N VAL A 196 1.37 -20.21 0.07
CA VAL A 196 1.57 -18.75 0.14
C VAL A 196 0.44 -18.10 -0.63
N VAL A 197 -0.30 -17.20 0.00
CA VAL A 197 -1.29 -16.36 -0.68
C VAL A 197 -0.73 -14.95 -0.81
N ILE A 198 -0.87 -14.37 -2.00
CA ILE A 198 -0.49 -12.98 -2.30
C ILE A 198 -1.77 -12.22 -2.63
N SER A 199 -1.94 -11.04 -2.04
CA SER A 199 -3.10 -10.20 -2.28
C SER A 199 -2.97 -9.41 -3.58
N HIS A 200 -1.83 -8.79 -3.82
CA HIS A 200 -1.53 -7.98 -5.00
C HIS A 200 0.00 -7.78 -5.13
N ASP A 201 0.44 -7.02 -6.14
CA ASP A 201 1.86 -6.96 -6.50
C ASP A 201 2.63 -5.74 -6.00
N HIS A 202 2.09 -4.91 -5.09
CA HIS A 202 2.85 -3.84 -4.48
C HIS A 202 4.05 -4.38 -3.70
N TYR A 203 5.11 -3.56 -3.54
CA TYR A 203 6.39 -4.00 -3.00
C TYR A 203 6.35 -4.44 -1.54
N ASP A 204 5.39 -4.00 -0.77
CA ASP A 204 5.18 -4.34 0.62
C ASP A 204 4.32 -5.61 0.82
N HIS A 205 3.78 -6.19 -0.27
CA HIS A 205 3.01 -7.43 -0.30
C HIS A 205 3.68 -8.52 -1.12
N LEU A 206 4.30 -8.18 -2.25
CA LEU A 206 5.01 -9.11 -3.11
C LEU A 206 6.51 -8.79 -3.12
N ASP A 207 7.23 -9.33 -2.17
CA ASP A 207 8.67 -9.14 -2.00
C ASP A 207 9.48 -10.12 -2.87
N GLN A 208 10.12 -9.57 -3.89
CA GLN A 208 10.92 -10.33 -4.86
C GLN A 208 12.02 -11.16 -4.20
N GLN A 209 12.72 -10.59 -3.19
CA GLN A 209 13.81 -11.29 -2.52
C GLN A 209 13.29 -12.49 -1.71
N THR A 210 12.21 -12.30 -0.96
CA THR A 210 11.54 -13.36 -0.22
C THR A 210 11.06 -14.48 -1.15
N ILE A 211 10.36 -14.14 -2.23
CA ILE A 211 9.90 -15.14 -3.21
C ILE A 211 11.07 -15.88 -3.84
N SER A 212 12.15 -15.17 -4.19
CA SER A 212 13.34 -15.80 -4.75
C SER A 212 14.02 -16.76 -3.77
N ALA A 213 14.03 -16.47 -2.48
CA ALA A 213 14.54 -17.36 -1.44
C ALA A 213 13.66 -18.64 -1.28
N MET A 214 12.37 -18.54 -1.61
CA MET A 214 11.43 -19.66 -1.53
C MET A 214 11.44 -20.60 -2.77
N ARG A 215 12.43 -20.47 -3.65
CA ARG A 215 12.60 -21.40 -4.80
C ARG A 215 13.24 -22.73 -4.43
N GLY A 216 14.07 -22.74 -3.37
CA GLY A 216 14.89 -23.88 -2.96
C GLY A 216 14.09 -25.13 -2.61
N GLU A 217 14.82 -26.25 -2.42
CA GLU A 217 14.27 -27.57 -2.14
C GLU A 217 13.35 -27.63 -0.92
N ARG A 218 13.68 -26.85 0.11
CA ARG A 218 12.84 -26.71 1.32
C ARG A 218 11.38 -26.35 1.00
N TRP A 219 11.15 -25.57 -0.05
CA TRP A 219 9.86 -25.02 -0.43
C TRP A 219 9.17 -25.77 -1.59
N GLN A 220 9.72 -26.88 -2.03
CA GLN A 220 9.23 -27.57 -3.23
C GLN A 220 7.77 -28.03 -3.14
N ARG A 221 7.21 -28.18 -1.93
CA ARG A 221 5.79 -28.50 -1.69
C ARG A 221 4.90 -27.26 -1.52
N THR A 222 5.47 -26.11 -1.32
CA THR A 222 4.72 -24.86 -1.10
C THR A 222 4.09 -24.39 -2.39
N MET A 223 2.77 -24.25 -2.40
CA MET A 223 2.02 -23.69 -3.53
C MET A 223 1.90 -22.17 -3.37
N PHE A 224 1.99 -21.44 -4.47
CA PHE A 224 1.71 -20.01 -4.53
C PHE A 224 0.34 -19.82 -5.16
N VAL A 225 -0.61 -19.31 -4.37
CA VAL A 225 -1.98 -19.05 -4.83
C VAL A 225 -2.15 -17.53 -4.90
N VAL A 226 -2.37 -17.02 -6.10
CA VAL A 226 -2.24 -15.59 -6.40
C VAL A 226 -3.36 -15.14 -7.35
N PRO A 227 -3.71 -13.84 -7.37
CA PRO A 227 -4.61 -13.29 -8.37
C PRO A 227 -4.03 -13.35 -9.78
N LEU A 228 -4.90 -13.27 -10.80
CA LEU A 228 -4.53 -13.31 -12.21
C LEU A 228 -3.43 -12.31 -12.57
N GLY A 229 -2.44 -12.78 -13.32
CA GLY A 229 -1.32 -12.00 -13.82
C GLY A 229 -0.10 -11.97 -12.89
N ILE A 230 -0.26 -12.18 -11.57
CA ILE A 230 0.86 -12.18 -10.61
C ILE A 230 1.80 -13.37 -10.84
N GLY A 231 1.29 -14.49 -11.31
CA GLY A 231 2.12 -15.65 -11.65
C GLY A 231 3.24 -15.35 -12.64
N ALA A 232 3.10 -14.31 -13.47
CA ALA A 232 4.17 -13.87 -14.37
C ALA A 232 5.40 -13.36 -13.62
N HIS A 233 5.21 -12.66 -12.50
CA HIS A 233 6.30 -12.26 -11.60
C HIS A 233 6.98 -13.47 -10.98
N LEU A 234 6.19 -14.39 -10.40
CA LEU A 234 6.68 -15.57 -9.72
C LEU A 234 7.51 -16.46 -10.64
N ALA A 235 7.00 -16.75 -11.84
CA ALA A 235 7.69 -17.53 -12.85
C ALA A 235 8.99 -16.84 -13.32
N TYR A 236 8.95 -15.54 -13.55
CA TYR A 236 10.13 -14.74 -13.89
C TYR A 236 11.20 -14.79 -12.80
N TRP A 237 10.80 -14.82 -11.53
CA TRP A 237 11.71 -14.96 -10.38
C TRP A 237 12.10 -16.41 -10.11
N GLY A 238 11.68 -17.36 -10.96
CA GLY A 238 12.11 -18.75 -10.95
C GLY A 238 11.30 -19.68 -10.06
N VAL A 239 10.07 -19.31 -9.68
CA VAL A 239 9.13 -20.26 -9.09
C VAL A 239 8.63 -21.20 -10.20
N PRO A 240 8.72 -22.53 -10.02
CA PRO A 240 8.21 -23.47 -11.02
C PRO A 240 6.72 -23.28 -11.29
N GLU A 241 6.29 -23.33 -12.56
CA GLU A 241 4.89 -23.17 -12.98
C GLU A 241 3.94 -24.12 -12.25
N ALA A 242 4.36 -25.36 -11.99
CA ALA A 242 3.57 -26.35 -11.27
C ALA A 242 3.23 -25.96 -9.82
N ARG A 243 3.91 -24.94 -9.28
CA ARG A 243 3.68 -24.41 -7.93
C ARG A 243 2.87 -23.11 -7.95
N ILE A 244 2.42 -22.62 -9.10
CA ILE A 244 1.71 -21.35 -9.26
C ILE A 244 0.26 -21.64 -9.62
N VAL A 245 -0.66 -21.19 -8.78
CA VAL A 245 -2.10 -21.23 -9.03
C VAL A 245 -2.61 -19.79 -9.11
N GLU A 246 -3.07 -19.39 -10.28
CA GLU A 246 -3.68 -18.06 -10.46
C GLU A 246 -5.19 -18.18 -10.50
N LEU A 247 -5.88 -17.34 -9.74
CA LEU A 247 -7.34 -17.32 -9.62
C LEU A 247 -7.91 -15.94 -9.95
N ASP A 248 -9.06 -15.94 -10.59
CA ASP A 248 -9.93 -14.76 -10.69
C ASP A 248 -10.82 -14.65 -9.45
N TRP A 249 -11.49 -13.50 -9.27
CA TRP A 249 -12.46 -13.34 -8.18
C TRP A 249 -13.53 -14.43 -8.21
N TRP A 250 -13.84 -14.95 -7.03
CA TRP A 250 -14.78 -16.04 -6.77
C TRP A 250 -14.31 -17.42 -7.25
N GLN A 251 -13.16 -17.52 -7.92
CA GLN A 251 -12.54 -18.82 -8.19
C GLN A 251 -11.87 -19.39 -6.93
N GLN A 252 -11.80 -20.69 -6.87
CA GLN A 252 -11.26 -21.42 -5.73
C GLN A 252 -10.32 -22.54 -6.17
N THR A 253 -9.43 -22.91 -5.25
CA THR A 253 -8.54 -24.07 -5.39
C THR A 253 -8.44 -24.80 -4.07
N ARG A 254 -7.93 -26.03 -4.10
CA ARG A 254 -7.64 -26.83 -2.88
C ARG A 254 -6.17 -27.15 -2.80
N ILE A 255 -5.62 -26.95 -1.61
CA ILE A 255 -4.26 -27.36 -1.24
C ILE A 255 -4.40 -28.30 -0.04
N GLY A 256 -4.22 -29.60 -0.27
CA GLY A 256 -4.61 -30.59 0.74
C GLY A 256 -6.11 -30.48 1.08
N ASP A 257 -6.43 -30.39 2.36
CA ASP A 257 -7.80 -30.23 2.85
C ASP A 257 -8.26 -28.77 2.96
N LEU A 258 -7.38 -27.82 2.65
CA LEU A 258 -7.66 -26.39 2.68
C LEU A 258 -8.25 -25.91 1.36
N GLU A 259 -9.39 -25.26 1.40
CA GLU A 259 -9.97 -24.55 0.26
C GLU A 259 -9.63 -23.07 0.35
N LEU A 260 -9.09 -22.53 -0.74
CA LEU A 260 -8.74 -21.13 -0.89
C LEU A 260 -9.61 -20.49 -1.97
N THR A 261 -10.34 -19.44 -1.62
CA THR A 261 -11.17 -18.68 -2.56
C THR A 261 -10.61 -17.28 -2.72
N CYS A 262 -10.36 -16.90 -3.98
CA CYS A 262 -10.00 -15.53 -4.36
C CYS A 262 -11.23 -14.64 -4.24
N THR A 263 -11.18 -13.59 -3.41
CA THR A 263 -12.34 -12.71 -3.18
C THR A 263 -12.08 -11.32 -3.78
N PRO A 264 -13.14 -10.61 -4.19
CA PRO A 264 -12.98 -9.22 -4.61
C PRO A 264 -12.31 -8.35 -3.54
N ALA A 265 -11.56 -7.36 -4.02
CA ALA A 265 -11.06 -6.24 -3.23
C ALA A 265 -11.17 -4.95 -4.06
N ARG A 266 -11.11 -3.79 -3.41
CA ARG A 266 -11.13 -2.48 -4.07
C ARG A 266 -9.77 -1.83 -3.89
N HIS A 267 -8.87 -2.08 -4.84
CA HIS A 267 -7.47 -1.63 -4.76
C HIS A 267 -6.89 -1.44 -6.17
N ALA A 268 -5.60 -1.54 -6.30
CA ALA A 268 -4.85 -1.40 -7.54
C ALA A 268 -3.65 -2.34 -7.54
N SER A 269 -3.00 -2.45 -8.67
CA SER A 269 -1.74 -3.17 -8.84
C SER A 269 -0.72 -2.35 -9.62
N GLY A 270 0.55 -2.71 -9.53
CA GLY A 270 1.61 -2.12 -10.33
C GLY A 270 2.95 -2.05 -9.59
N ARG A 271 4.01 -2.34 -10.32
CA ARG A 271 5.40 -2.21 -9.84
C ARG A 271 6.17 -1.13 -10.58
N MET A 272 5.61 -0.64 -11.69
CA MET A 272 6.10 0.47 -12.50
C MET A 272 4.91 1.31 -12.99
N VAL A 273 5.17 2.55 -13.34
CA VAL A 273 4.13 3.45 -13.91
C VAL A 273 3.48 2.85 -15.17
N ILE A 274 4.22 2.05 -15.93
CA ILE A 274 3.75 1.48 -17.20
C ILE A 274 2.96 0.17 -17.05
N ASP A 275 2.90 -0.43 -15.86
CA ASP A 275 2.22 -1.71 -15.65
C ASP A 275 1.06 -1.61 -14.63
N ASN A 276 0.61 -0.39 -14.34
CA ASN A 276 -0.52 -0.14 -13.47
C ASN A 276 -1.73 -0.98 -13.88
N ASP A 277 -2.36 -1.60 -12.89
CA ASP A 277 -3.57 -2.41 -13.02
C ASP A 277 -3.47 -3.54 -14.07
N SER A 278 -2.24 -4.00 -14.34
CA SER A 278 -2.00 -5.11 -15.26
C SER A 278 -2.11 -6.50 -14.62
N LYS A 279 -2.31 -6.56 -13.31
CA LYS A 279 -2.57 -7.75 -12.50
C LYS A 279 -3.80 -7.50 -11.64
N LEU A 280 -4.49 -8.58 -11.28
CA LEU A 280 -5.62 -8.50 -10.38
C LEU A 280 -5.13 -8.38 -8.93
N TRP A 281 -5.93 -7.77 -8.07
CA TRP A 281 -5.80 -7.70 -6.61
C TRP A 281 -6.94 -8.48 -5.96
N ALA A 282 -6.73 -9.00 -4.76
CA ALA A 282 -7.72 -9.83 -4.11
C ALA A 282 -7.57 -9.90 -2.59
N GLY A 283 -8.66 -10.21 -1.91
CA GLY A 283 -8.66 -10.84 -0.61
C GLY A 283 -8.71 -12.37 -0.73
N TRP A 284 -8.61 -13.06 0.40
CA TRP A 284 -8.58 -14.52 0.45
C TRP A 284 -9.50 -15.06 1.53
N ALA A 285 -10.41 -15.95 1.17
CA ALA A 285 -11.14 -16.77 2.13
C ALA A 285 -10.52 -18.16 2.17
N MET A 286 -10.19 -18.63 3.37
CA MET A 286 -9.51 -19.89 3.66
C MET A 286 -10.47 -20.75 4.47
N ARG A 287 -10.82 -21.94 3.98
CA ARG A 287 -11.73 -22.87 4.66
C ARG A 287 -11.03 -24.19 4.91
N GLY A 288 -10.73 -24.47 6.16
CA GLY A 288 -10.30 -25.78 6.65
C GLY A 288 -11.47 -26.70 6.97
N ALA A 289 -11.20 -27.81 7.65
CA ALA A 289 -12.24 -28.76 8.04
C ALA A 289 -13.23 -28.19 9.07
N ARG A 290 -12.77 -27.33 9.98
CA ARG A 290 -13.55 -26.74 11.08
C ARG A 290 -13.58 -25.23 11.08
N HIS A 291 -12.47 -24.59 10.65
CA HIS A 291 -12.27 -23.15 10.77
C HIS A 291 -12.31 -22.45 9.43
N ARG A 292 -12.65 -21.16 9.49
CA ARG A 292 -12.63 -20.25 8.34
C ARG A 292 -11.90 -18.98 8.70
N VAL A 293 -11.00 -18.57 7.81
CA VAL A 293 -10.22 -17.35 7.96
C VAL A 293 -10.41 -16.47 6.73
N TYR A 294 -10.54 -15.17 6.95
CA TYR A 294 -10.57 -14.18 5.86
C TYR A 294 -9.40 -13.24 5.99
N TYR A 295 -8.70 -13.01 4.89
CA TYR A 295 -7.68 -12.01 4.73
C TYR A 295 -8.13 -11.01 3.66
N SER A 296 -8.20 -9.72 4.02
CA SER A 296 -8.71 -8.69 3.12
C SER A 296 -7.75 -8.36 1.97
N GLY A 297 -6.43 -8.62 2.11
CA GLY A 297 -5.44 -7.89 1.34
C GLY A 297 -5.59 -6.39 1.62
N ASP A 298 -5.10 -5.57 0.72
CA ASP A 298 -5.37 -4.13 0.73
C ASP A 298 -6.66 -3.84 -0.02
N THR A 299 -7.49 -2.97 0.55
CA THR A 299 -8.80 -2.67 -0.02
C THR A 299 -9.41 -1.40 0.57
N GLY A 300 -10.12 -0.62 -0.22
CA GLY A 300 -11.11 0.33 0.27
C GLY A 300 -12.40 -0.36 0.71
N LEU A 301 -13.28 0.38 1.39
CA LEU A 301 -14.61 -0.11 1.72
C LEU A 301 -15.48 -0.19 0.44
N PHE A 302 -16.18 -1.33 0.26
CA PHE A 302 -16.98 -1.57 -0.94
C PHE A 302 -18.11 -2.60 -0.68
N PRO A 303 -19.19 -2.58 -1.49
CA PRO A 303 -20.40 -3.41 -1.25
C PRO A 303 -20.17 -4.91 -1.24
N ALA A 304 -19.23 -5.44 -2.05
CA ALA A 304 -19.01 -6.88 -2.15
C ALA A 304 -18.51 -7.52 -0.84
N MET A 305 -18.10 -6.75 0.18
CA MET A 305 -17.81 -7.30 1.50
C MET A 305 -19.00 -8.01 2.14
N ARG A 306 -20.23 -7.52 1.92
CA ARG A 306 -21.47 -8.22 2.34
C ARG A 306 -21.64 -9.56 1.63
N GLU A 307 -21.34 -9.57 0.34
CA GLU A 307 -21.43 -10.78 -0.47
C GLU A 307 -20.39 -11.83 -0.04
N ILE A 308 -19.13 -11.38 0.27
CA ILE A 308 -18.10 -12.25 0.83
C ILE A 308 -18.61 -12.88 2.14
N GLY A 309 -19.16 -12.07 3.04
CA GLY A 309 -19.73 -12.56 4.29
C GLY A 309 -20.91 -13.52 4.11
N ALA A 310 -21.79 -13.26 3.14
CA ALA A 310 -22.96 -14.11 2.86
C ALA A 310 -22.55 -15.45 2.23
N ARG A 311 -21.62 -15.45 1.27
CA ARG A 311 -21.21 -16.66 0.54
C ARG A 311 -20.22 -17.54 1.31
N LEU A 312 -19.26 -16.93 2.02
CA LEU A 312 -18.08 -17.61 2.55
C LEU A 312 -17.99 -17.58 4.08
N GLY A 313 -18.67 -16.65 4.74
CA GLY A 313 -18.71 -16.51 6.19
C GLY A 313 -19.73 -17.45 6.88
N PRO A 314 -19.84 -17.40 8.21
CA PRO A 314 -19.02 -16.58 9.10
C PRO A 314 -17.57 -17.05 9.18
N PHE A 315 -16.67 -16.13 9.54
CA PHE A 315 -15.24 -16.42 9.71
C PHE A 315 -14.84 -16.42 11.19
N ASP A 316 -14.06 -17.40 11.62
CA ASP A 316 -13.52 -17.49 12.97
C ASP A 316 -12.48 -16.41 13.24
N LEU A 317 -11.69 -16.08 12.22
CA LEU A 317 -10.67 -15.04 12.25
C LEU A 317 -10.74 -14.21 10.96
N THR A 318 -10.67 -12.89 11.10
CA THR A 318 -10.44 -12.00 9.94
C THR A 318 -9.17 -11.20 10.14
N LEU A 319 -8.35 -11.17 9.11
CA LEU A 319 -7.19 -10.30 8.99
C LEU A 319 -7.61 -9.13 8.10
N ILE A 320 -7.85 -7.98 8.72
CA ILE A 320 -8.38 -6.80 8.00
C ILE A 320 -7.32 -5.70 8.01
N GLU A 321 -7.00 -5.18 6.84
CA GLU A 321 -6.14 -4.02 6.76
C GLU A 321 -6.74 -2.83 7.52
N SER A 322 -5.92 -2.02 8.16
CA SER A 322 -6.35 -0.90 8.99
C SER A 322 -5.33 0.22 9.08
N GLY A 323 -4.20 0.07 8.39
CA GLY A 323 -3.13 1.04 8.35
C GLY A 323 -2.99 1.70 6.98
N GLN A 324 -2.05 2.65 6.88
CA GLN A 324 -1.66 3.28 5.62
C GLN A 324 -2.79 4.03 4.88
N TYR A 325 -3.89 4.32 5.57
CA TYR A 325 -5.00 5.13 5.07
C TYR A 325 -4.62 6.61 4.97
N GLY A 326 -5.38 7.36 4.18
CA GLY A 326 -5.19 8.79 4.05
C GLY A 326 -6.36 9.50 3.39
N ARG A 327 -6.58 10.77 3.74
CA ARG A 327 -7.63 11.62 3.16
C ARG A 327 -7.42 11.88 1.66
N GLY A 328 -6.19 11.71 1.19
CA GLY A 328 -5.84 11.89 -0.23
C GLY A 328 -6.14 10.65 -1.08
N TRP A 329 -6.33 9.47 -0.44
CA TRP A 329 -6.61 8.20 -1.11
C TRP A 329 -7.65 7.37 -0.34
N PRO A 330 -8.85 7.91 -0.10
CA PRO A 330 -9.84 7.33 0.81
C PRO A 330 -10.44 6.00 0.33
N ASP A 331 -10.20 5.62 -0.91
CA ASP A 331 -10.74 4.42 -1.53
C ASP A 331 -9.73 3.27 -1.65
N TRP A 332 -8.45 3.54 -1.41
CA TRP A 332 -7.37 2.56 -1.56
C TRP A 332 -7.18 1.70 -0.33
N HIS A 333 -7.42 2.28 0.85
CA HIS A 333 -7.21 1.63 2.13
C HIS A 333 -8.37 1.91 3.07
N LEU A 334 -8.70 0.91 3.90
CA LEU A 334 -9.69 1.07 4.96
C LEU A 334 -9.16 2.02 6.04
N GLY A 335 -9.92 3.05 6.37
CA GLY A 335 -9.74 3.71 7.65
C GLY A 335 -10.08 2.76 8.81
N PRO A 336 -9.56 3.01 10.03
CA PRO A 336 -9.72 2.07 11.13
C PRO A 336 -11.17 1.73 11.50
N GLU A 337 -12.07 2.71 11.44
CA GLU A 337 -13.51 2.50 11.66
C GLU A 337 -14.13 1.69 10.54
N GLN A 338 -13.67 1.91 9.30
CA GLN A 338 -14.09 1.13 8.14
C GLN A 338 -13.58 -0.31 8.21
N ALA A 339 -12.39 -0.54 8.77
CA ALA A 339 -11.85 -1.88 8.99
C ALA A 339 -12.73 -2.68 9.97
N VAL A 340 -13.19 -2.06 11.06
CA VAL A 340 -14.16 -2.68 11.99
C VAL A 340 -15.50 -2.96 11.30
N ARG A 341 -15.96 -2.03 10.44
CA ARG A 341 -17.15 -2.23 9.62
C ARG A 341 -16.98 -3.38 8.62
N ALA A 342 -15.84 -3.44 7.92
CA ALA A 342 -15.51 -4.51 6.98
C ALA A 342 -15.53 -5.88 7.67
N HIS A 343 -14.90 -5.99 8.85
CA HIS A 343 -14.97 -7.19 9.70
C HIS A 343 -16.41 -7.66 9.94
N ARG A 344 -17.31 -6.74 10.30
CA ARG A 344 -18.73 -7.06 10.51
C ARG A 344 -19.45 -7.47 9.22
N LEU A 345 -19.19 -6.77 8.10
CA LEU A 345 -19.78 -7.07 6.80
C LEU A 345 -19.40 -8.47 6.30
N VAL A 346 -18.14 -8.87 6.49
CA VAL A 346 -17.69 -10.22 6.15
C VAL A 346 -18.08 -11.27 7.20
N ARG A 347 -18.75 -10.88 8.29
CA ARG A 347 -19.24 -11.76 9.36
C ARG A 347 -18.10 -12.43 10.13
N GLY A 348 -17.07 -11.66 10.49
CA GLY A 348 -15.96 -12.12 11.33
C GLY A 348 -16.35 -12.26 12.80
N ARG A 349 -15.78 -13.26 13.50
CA ARG A 349 -15.92 -13.45 14.94
C ARG A 349 -14.83 -12.70 15.72
N VAL A 350 -13.57 -12.87 15.29
CA VAL A 350 -12.41 -12.21 15.91
C VAL A 350 -11.62 -11.48 14.80
N MET A 351 -11.19 -10.26 15.08
CA MET A 351 -10.44 -9.41 14.13
C MET A 351 -8.97 -9.34 14.53
N LEU A 352 -8.06 -9.55 13.58
CA LEU A 352 -6.66 -9.17 13.65
C LEU A 352 -6.43 -8.01 12.68
N PRO A 353 -6.21 -6.77 13.15
CA PRO A 353 -5.81 -5.66 12.30
C PRO A 353 -4.41 -5.91 11.72
N VAL A 354 -4.28 -5.78 10.40
CA VAL A 354 -3.01 -5.92 9.67
C VAL A 354 -2.69 -4.65 8.89
N HIS A 355 -1.62 -4.64 8.11
CA HIS A 355 -1.15 -3.52 7.30
C HIS A 355 -0.69 -2.31 8.12
N TRP A 356 -0.18 -2.53 9.33
CA TRP A 356 0.38 -1.52 10.24
C TRP A 356 1.60 -2.05 11.00
N GLY A 357 2.24 -1.19 11.80
CA GLY A 357 3.23 -1.61 12.80
C GLY A 357 4.58 -2.08 12.26
N LYS A 358 4.96 -1.80 11.00
CA LYS A 358 6.23 -2.24 10.41
C LYS A 358 6.87 -1.25 9.45
N LEU A 359 6.08 -0.51 8.68
CA LEU A 359 6.51 0.42 7.62
C LEU A 359 5.81 1.77 7.76
N VAL A 360 6.42 2.81 7.17
CA VAL A 360 5.78 4.11 6.97
C VAL A 360 5.38 4.24 5.51
N LEU A 361 4.07 4.26 5.25
CA LEU A 361 3.48 4.42 3.92
C LEU A 361 2.39 5.52 3.90
N ALA A 362 2.06 6.09 5.07
CA ALA A 362 1.07 7.15 5.23
C ALA A 362 1.55 8.25 6.17
N TYR A 363 0.73 9.27 6.37
CA TYR A 363 1.08 10.50 7.11
C TYR A 363 0.60 10.51 8.56
N HIS A 364 -0.25 9.57 8.98
CA HIS A 364 -0.76 9.46 10.35
C HIS A 364 0.29 8.89 11.32
N GLY A 365 0.05 9.01 12.62
CA GLY A 365 0.87 8.36 13.63
C GLY A 365 0.84 6.85 13.52
N TRP A 366 1.97 6.18 13.76
CA TRP A 366 2.09 4.73 13.56
C TRP A 366 1.21 3.88 14.49
N THR A 367 0.81 4.44 15.65
CA THR A 367 -0.10 3.79 16.60
C THR A 367 -1.57 4.16 16.37
N GLU A 368 -1.84 5.19 15.56
CA GLU A 368 -3.20 5.66 15.31
C GLU A 368 -4.10 4.57 14.72
N PRO A 369 -3.67 3.72 13.77
CA PRO A 369 -4.49 2.64 13.26
C PRO A 369 -5.07 1.75 14.35
N ILE A 370 -4.21 1.22 15.23
CA ILE A 370 -4.66 0.29 16.27
C ILE A 370 -5.49 0.98 17.37
N GLU A 371 -5.16 2.23 17.74
CA GLU A 371 -5.94 2.99 18.73
C GLU A 371 -7.37 3.24 18.24
N ARG A 372 -7.52 3.68 16.99
CA ARG A 372 -8.83 3.93 16.39
C ARG A 372 -9.61 2.63 16.16
N VAL A 373 -8.95 1.54 15.72
CA VAL A 373 -9.59 0.23 15.61
C VAL A 373 -10.13 -0.21 16.96
N LEU A 374 -9.34 -0.11 18.03
CA LEU A 374 -9.77 -0.50 19.38
C LEU A 374 -10.93 0.36 19.89
N ALA A 375 -10.91 1.67 19.63
CA ALA A 375 -12.00 2.57 19.99
C ALA A 375 -13.30 2.21 19.24
N ALA A 376 -13.23 2.00 17.92
CA ALA A 376 -14.38 1.61 17.10
C ALA A 376 -14.91 0.20 17.46
N ALA A 377 -14.01 -0.74 17.73
CA ALA A 377 -14.35 -2.10 18.13
C ALA A 377 -15.07 -2.14 19.49
N ALA A 378 -14.63 -1.31 20.46
CA ALA A 378 -15.31 -1.22 21.76
C ALA A 378 -16.78 -0.77 21.64
N VAL A 379 -17.05 0.23 20.76
CA VAL A 379 -18.41 0.70 20.49
C VAL A 379 -19.25 -0.37 19.77
N SER A 380 -18.61 -1.17 18.90
CA SER A 380 -19.29 -2.14 18.03
C SER A 380 -19.35 -3.56 18.62
N GLY A 381 -18.78 -3.79 19.82
CA GLY A 381 -18.73 -5.12 20.44
C GLY A 381 -17.83 -6.12 19.70
N VAL A 382 -16.82 -5.64 18.93
CA VAL A 382 -15.93 -6.48 18.13
C VAL A 382 -14.73 -6.92 18.97
N SER A 383 -14.43 -8.24 18.94
CA SER A 383 -13.22 -8.80 19.57
C SER A 383 -12.02 -8.57 18.67
N VAL A 384 -10.97 -7.90 19.18
CA VAL A 384 -9.75 -7.53 18.45
C VAL A 384 -8.53 -8.18 19.09
N LEU A 385 -7.73 -8.87 18.29
CA LEU A 385 -6.38 -9.32 18.62
C LEU A 385 -5.38 -8.23 18.25
N ALA A 386 -4.41 -7.99 19.13
CA ALA A 386 -3.31 -7.06 18.87
C ALA A 386 -1.99 -7.67 19.38
N PRO A 387 -1.54 -8.81 18.80
CA PRO A 387 -0.31 -9.46 19.22
C PRO A 387 0.91 -8.60 18.91
N ARG A 388 2.00 -8.80 19.65
CA ARG A 388 3.31 -8.27 19.29
C ARG A 388 3.78 -8.92 17.98
N PRO A 389 4.61 -8.24 17.18
CA PRO A 389 5.26 -8.89 16.03
C PRO A 389 6.00 -10.16 16.47
N GLY A 390 5.74 -11.31 15.81
CA GLY A 390 6.26 -12.61 16.14
C GLY A 390 5.48 -13.39 17.19
N GLN A 391 4.49 -12.81 17.84
CA GLN A 391 3.63 -13.51 18.81
C GLN A 391 2.57 -14.35 18.09
N SER A 392 2.45 -15.61 18.51
CA SER A 392 1.39 -16.52 18.06
C SER A 392 0.21 -16.43 19.02
N VAL A 393 -1.00 -16.42 18.47
CA VAL A 393 -2.26 -16.40 19.25
C VAL A 393 -3.28 -17.37 18.64
N GLU A 394 -4.09 -17.98 19.49
CA GLU A 394 -5.24 -18.80 19.10
C GLU A 394 -6.50 -17.98 19.31
N PRO A 395 -7.27 -17.65 18.24
CA PRO A 395 -8.43 -16.76 18.33
C PRO A 395 -9.53 -17.22 19.28
N GLU A 396 -9.64 -18.54 19.53
CA GLU A 396 -10.63 -19.11 20.44
C GLU A 396 -10.23 -19.02 21.92
N ALA A 397 -8.94 -18.94 22.20
CA ALA A 397 -8.36 -18.82 23.54
C ALA A 397 -7.31 -17.69 23.56
N PRO A 398 -7.71 -16.44 23.23
CA PRO A 398 -6.76 -15.37 23.14
C PRO A 398 -6.16 -15.04 24.51
N PRO A 399 -4.88 -14.71 24.59
CA PRO A 399 -4.32 -14.16 25.82
C PRO A 399 -4.97 -12.81 26.13
N ALA A 400 -4.85 -12.37 27.39
CA ALA A 400 -5.25 -11.03 27.74
C ALA A 400 -4.58 -10.02 26.79
N ARG A 401 -5.36 -9.08 26.29
CA ARG A 401 -4.81 -8.06 25.37
C ARG A 401 -3.82 -7.18 26.12
N GLU A 402 -2.63 -7.07 25.59
CA GLU A 402 -1.57 -6.23 26.07
C GLU A 402 -1.36 -5.06 25.10
N ARG A 403 -1.34 -3.83 25.61
CA ARG A 403 -0.91 -2.67 24.83
C ARG A 403 0.63 -2.66 24.82
N TRP A 404 1.24 -3.14 23.77
CA TRP A 404 2.69 -3.23 23.63
C TRP A 404 3.31 -1.99 22.95
N TRP A 405 2.49 -1.12 22.33
CA TRP A 405 2.92 0.13 21.72
C TRP A 405 2.84 1.29 22.72
N PRO A 406 3.68 2.34 22.55
CA PRO A 406 3.67 3.48 23.44
C PRO A 406 2.40 4.31 23.26
N HIS A 407 2.06 5.07 24.28
CA HIS A 407 1.04 6.10 24.18
C HIS A 407 1.65 7.32 23.49
N VAL A 408 1.26 7.57 22.24
CA VAL A 408 1.59 8.79 21.48
C VAL A 408 0.30 9.48 21.05
N PRO A 409 0.29 10.80 20.82
CA PRO A 409 -0.89 11.49 20.32
C PRO A 409 -1.38 10.91 19.01
N TRP A 410 -2.68 10.75 18.89
CA TRP A 410 -3.35 10.26 17.68
C TRP A 410 -4.66 11.01 17.48
N LYS A 411 -5.15 11.07 16.25
CA LYS A 411 -6.38 11.77 15.90
C LYS A 411 -7.56 10.80 15.87
N THR A 412 -8.67 11.23 16.45
CA THR A 412 -9.92 10.49 16.44
C THR A 412 -10.60 10.55 15.07
N ALA A 413 -11.62 9.68 14.84
CA ALA A 413 -12.44 9.73 13.65
C ALA A 413 -13.17 11.08 13.47
N ALA A 414 -13.48 11.80 14.56
CA ALA A 414 -14.11 13.10 14.49
C ALA A 414 -13.14 14.21 14.05
N GLU A 415 -11.87 14.13 14.48
CA GLU A 415 -10.83 15.08 14.12
C GLU A 415 -10.29 14.85 12.69
N GLU A 416 -10.18 13.58 12.29
CA GLU A 416 -9.71 13.23 10.95
C GLU A 416 -10.53 12.06 10.36
N PRO A 417 -11.74 12.35 9.85
CA PRO A 417 -12.60 11.33 9.28
C PRO A 417 -12.00 10.79 7.96
N ILE A 418 -12.01 9.46 7.82
CA ILE A 418 -11.67 8.76 6.59
C ILE A 418 -12.98 8.24 5.99
N ALA A 419 -13.39 8.82 4.88
CA ALA A 419 -14.65 8.50 4.22
C ALA A 419 -14.37 7.99 2.80
N SER A 420 -14.78 6.74 2.53
CA SER A 420 -14.79 6.21 1.18
C SER A 420 -15.78 6.97 0.31
N THR A 421 -15.44 7.09 -0.96
CA THR A 421 -16.31 7.66 -1.97
C THR A 421 -17.12 6.54 -2.66
N GLN A 422 -18.30 6.86 -3.19
CA GLN A 422 -19.09 5.97 -4.05
C GLN A 422 -19.26 4.53 -3.53
N THR A 423 -19.46 4.35 -2.24
CA THR A 423 -19.66 3.01 -1.66
C THR A 423 -21.03 2.42 -1.96
N GLY A 424 -21.96 3.18 -2.54
CA GLY A 424 -23.34 2.76 -2.77
C GLY A 424 -24.18 2.61 -1.50
N ASP A 425 -23.56 2.67 -0.33
CA ASP A 425 -24.22 2.64 0.98
C ASP A 425 -24.24 4.04 1.58
N ALA A 426 -25.40 4.47 2.07
CA ALA A 426 -25.60 5.74 2.75
C ALA A 426 -24.85 5.89 4.09
N GLY A 427 -23.89 5.05 4.35
CA GLY A 427 -23.18 4.95 5.62
C GLY A 427 -21.68 5.20 5.53
N ASN A 428 -21.25 6.36 5.01
CA ASN A 428 -19.86 6.82 5.08
C ASN A 428 -19.49 7.43 6.45
N GLY A 429 -20.36 7.30 7.44
CA GLY A 429 -20.10 7.76 8.80
C GLY A 429 -19.23 6.76 9.59
N PRO A 430 -18.62 7.20 10.72
CA PRO A 430 -18.13 6.30 11.73
C PRO A 430 -19.25 5.32 12.09
N ALA A 431 -18.89 4.07 12.49
CA ALA A 431 -19.87 3.07 12.90
C ALA A 431 -20.94 3.73 13.79
N VAL A 432 -22.13 3.97 13.22
CA VAL A 432 -23.16 4.74 13.92
C VAL A 432 -23.64 3.87 15.07
N ALA A 433 -23.56 4.39 16.28
CA ALA A 433 -24.27 3.82 17.40
C ALA A 433 -25.75 3.75 16.97
N GLY A 434 -26.28 2.55 16.66
CA GLY A 434 -27.66 2.37 16.22
C GLY A 434 -27.88 1.60 14.92
N GLU A 435 -26.86 1.17 14.20
CA GLU A 435 -27.05 0.19 13.13
C GLU A 435 -27.59 -1.12 13.77
N PRO A 436 -28.77 -1.63 13.37
CA PRO A 436 -29.34 -2.79 14.03
C PRO A 436 -28.34 -3.95 13.99
N ALA A 437 -28.10 -4.54 15.16
CA ALA A 437 -27.38 -5.80 15.25
C ALA A 437 -28.00 -6.76 14.23
N ALA A 438 -27.16 -7.48 13.49
CA ALA A 438 -27.65 -8.54 12.63
C ALA A 438 -28.63 -9.39 13.44
N PRO A 439 -29.79 -9.79 12.87
CA PRO A 439 -30.81 -10.52 13.64
C PRO A 439 -30.18 -11.73 14.32
N PRO A 440 -30.42 -11.98 15.60
CA PRO A 440 -29.90 -13.15 16.27
C PRO A 440 -30.60 -14.38 15.65
N GLY A 441 -29.77 -15.27 15.10
CA GLY A 441 -30.16 -16.66 14.87
C GLY A 441 -31.12 -16.90 13.71
N ALA A 442 -30.56 -17.20 12.55
CA ALA A 442 -31.01 -18.33 11.80
C ALA A 442 -30.00 -19.45 12.09
N SER A 443 -30.23 -20.21 13.12
CA SER A 443 -29.66 -21.53 13.30
C SER A 443 -30.26 -22.49 12.28
N PRO A 444 -29.60 -23.61 11.99
CA PRO A 444 -29.35 -24.25 10.72
C PRO A 444 -30.56 -24.82 10.07
#